data_53a49ad5aaf0e87c823fbe2fe96b6a20
#
_entry.id   53a49ad5aaf0e87c823fbe2fe96b6a20
#
_cell.length_a   1.000
_cell.length_b   1.000
_cell.length_c   1.000
_cell.angle_alpha   90.00
_cell.angle_beta   90.00
_cell.angle_gamma   90.00
#
_symmetry.space_group_name_H-M   'P 1'
#
loop_
_entity.id
_entity.type
_entity.pdbx_description
1 polymer ?
#
loop_
_entity_poly.entity_id
_entity_poly.type
_entity_poly.pdbx_seq_one_letter_code
_entity_poly.pdbx_strand_id
1 'polypeptide(L)'
;MSASFRAANPLPDKRQRAERLGRRAEWLAAVILILKGFSIVERRFKAAGGEVDIAARRGSLLVLAEVKARPSLDEAVFAVTPKTRRRIEAAGRALLARRPRLAECALRYDIIAVSGWRVRHLADAWRESDRS
;
A
#
# COMPACT_ATOMS: atom_id res chain seq x y z
N MET A 1 33.45 -7.14 30.84
CA MET A 1 32.95 -6.84 30.44
C MET A 1 32.23 -6.78 29.81
N SER A 2 32.11 -6.56 29.68
CA SER A 2 31.50 -6.39 28.94
C SER A 2 30.57 -5.94 28.76
N ALA A 3 30.34 -5.72 28.94
CA ALA A 3 29.48 -5.35 28.74
C ALA A 3 28.85 -4.76 28.14
N SER A 4 28.93 -4.47 28.19
CA SER A 4 28.36 -3.96 27.66
C SER A 4 27.87 -3.86 26.76
N PHE A 5 27.83 -3.96 26.59
CA PHE A 5 27.44 -3.82 25.72
C PHE A 5 26.57 -3.78 25.21
N ARG A 6 26.12 -4.13 25.59
CA ARG A 6 25.28 -4.06 25.27
C ARG A 6 24.60 -3.11 25.07
N ALA A 7 24.56 -2.74 25.63
CA ALA A 7 23.93 -1.56 25.22
C ALA A 7 24.13 -1.28 23.78
N ALA A 8 24.54 -2.25 23.18
CA ALA A 8 24.90 -2.17 21.79
C ALA A 8 23.74 -1.82 20.87
N ASN A 9 22.49 -1.88 21.34
CA ASN A 9 21.34 -1.60 20.49
C ASN A 9 20.80 -0.18 20.77
N PRO A 10 21.26 0.79 19.97
CA PRO A 10 20.71 2.14 20.11
C PRO A 10 19.23 2.15 19.76
N LEU A 11 18.51 3.12 20.31
CA LEU A 11 17.12 3.31 19.95
C LEU A 11 17.03 3.62 18.45
N PRO A 12 16.00 3.13 17.76
CA PRO A 12 15.84 3.42 16.34
C PRO A 12 15.64 4.93 16.14
N ASP A 13 16.23 5.46 15.07
CA ASP A 13 16.02 6.85 14.70
C ASP A 13 14.64 7.02 14.05
N LYS A 14 14.30 8.25 13.68
CA LYS A 14 13.01 8.56 13.07
C LYS A 14 12.76 7.76 11.81
N ARG A 15 13.77 7.63 10.97
CA ARG A 15 13.66 6.92 9.71
C ARG A 15 13.36 5.44 9.94
N GLN A 16 14.11 4.82 10.86
CA GLN A 16 13.90 3.40 11.18
C GLN A 16 12.52 3.15 11.78
N ARG A 17 12.03 4.06 12.63
CA ARG A 17 10.70 3.94 13.20
C ARG A 17 9.64 4.05 12.11
N ALA A 18 9.79 4.99 11.18
CA ALA A 18 8.87 5.16 10.07
C ALA A 18 8.84 3.91 9.19
N GLU A 19 10.01 3.32 8.92
CA GLU A 19 10.08 2.10 8.13
C GLU A 19 9.37 0.93 8.81
N ARG A 20 9.53 0.78 10.13
CA ARG A 20 8.85 -0.26 10.88
C ARG A 20 7.33 -0.09 10.87
N LEU A 21 6.88 1.16 11.05
CA LEU A 21 5.45 1.46 10.99
C LEU A 21 4.89 1.18 9.60
N GLY A 22 5.66 1.51 8.56
CA GLY A 22 5.26 1.24 7.19
C GLY A 22 5.12 -0.25 6.91
N ARG A 23 6.09 -1.05 7.36
CA ARG A 23 6.04 -2.51 7.16
C ARG A 23 4.89 -3.13 7.92
N ARG A 24 4.65 -2.69 9.15
CA ARG A 24 3.51 -3.17 9.93
C ARG A 24 2.20 -2.82 9.27
N ALA A 25 2.09 -1.59 8.77
CA ALA A 25 0.89 -1.14 8.09
C ALA A 25 0.63 -1.96 6.82
N GLU A 26 1.67 -2.24 6.04
CA GLU A 26 1.55 -3.07 4.85
C GLU A 26 1.11 -4.49 5.20
N TRP A 27 1.65 -5.05 6.28
CA TRP A 27 1.24 -6.38 6.73
C TRP A 27 -0.23 -6.40 7.13
N LEU A 28 -0.66 -5.40 7.91
CA LEU A 28 -2.07 -5.28 8.30
C LEU A 28 -2.97 -5.14 7.07
N ALA A 29 -2.56 -4.33 6.11
CA ALA A 29 -3.32 -4.13 4.89
C ALA A 29 -3.44 -5.43 4.10
N ALA A 30 -2.35 -6.17 3.97
CA ALA A 30 -2.37 -7.46 3.26
C ALA A 30 -3.30 -8.45 3.95
N VAL A 31 -3.24 -8.53 5.29
CA VAL A 31 -4.11 -9.42 6.06
C VAL A 31 -5.58 -9.06 5.84
N ILE A 32 -5.91 -7.77 5.90
CA ILE A 32 -7.29 -7.33 5.69
C ILE A 32 -7.79 -7.69 4.30
N LEU A 33 -6.97 -7.49 3.28
CA LEU A 33 -7.35 -7.85 1.92
C LEU A 33 -7.58 -9.36 1.79
N ILE A 34 -6.69 -10.17 2.38
CA ILE A 34 -6.84 -11.62 2.36
C ILE A 34 -8.14 -12.04 3.06
N LEU A 35 -8.44 -11.44 4.21
CA LEU A 35 -9.68 -11.73 4.93
C LEU A 35 -10.92 -11.34 4.14
N LYS A 36 -10.79 -10.38 3.22
CA LYS A 36 -11.88 -9.96 2.34
C LYS A 36 -11.95 -10.78 1.05
N GLY A 37 -11.15 -11.82 0.95
CA GLY A 37 -11.18 -12.75 -0.17
C GLY A 37 -10.25 -12.43 -1.32
N PHE A 38 -9.32 -11.49 -1.13
CA PHE A 38 -8.34 -11.15 -2.15
C PHE A 38 -7.11 -12.05 -2.05
N SER A 39 -6.49 -12.31 -3.21
CA SER A 39 -5.18 -12.94 -3.29
C SER A 39 -4.17 -11.84 -3.59
N ILE A 40 -3.06 -11.82 -2.85
CA ILE A 40 -2.02 -10.83 -3.09
C ILE A 40 -1.25 -11.23 -4.35
N VAL A 41 -1.24 -10.34 -5.35
CA VAL A 41 -0.57 -10.57 -6.63
C VAL A 41 0.86 -10.04 -6.57
N GLU A 42 1.04 -8.83 -6.07
CA GLU A 42 2.34 -8.19 -5.96
C GLU A 42 2.38 -7.32 -4.73
N ARG A 43 3.57 -7.19 -4.16
CA ARG A 43 3.83 -6.24 -3.09
C ARG A 43 4.96 -5.34 -3.53
N ARG A 44 4.81 -4.02 -3.27
CA ARG A 44 5.84 -3.02 -3.63
C ARG A 44 6.23 -3.11 -5.09
N PHE A 45 5.22 -3.19 -5.95
CA PHE A 45 5.44 -3.27 -7.40
C PHE A 45 5.87 -1.92 -7.93
N LYS A 46 6.94 -1.93 -8.71
CA LYS A 46 7.48 -0.73 -9.36
C LYS A 46 7.61 -0.94 -10.86
N ALA A 47 7.30 0.10 -11.60
CA ALA A 47 7.49 0.15 -13.03
C ALA A 47 7.86 1.58 -13.42
N ALA A 48 8.25 1.79 -14.66
CA ALA A 48 8.56 3.14 -15.10
C ALA A 48 7.38 4.08 -14.86
N GLY A 49 7.61 5.14 -14.08
CA GLY A 49 6.59 6.13 -13.78
C GLY A 49 5.55 5.75 -12.75
N GLY A 50 5.67 4.56 -12.14
CA GLY A 50 4.66 4.12 -11.21
C GLY A 50 5.13 3.20 -10.12
N GLU A 51 4.38 3.16 -9.03
CA GLU A 51 4.58 2.19 -7.96
C GLU A 51 3.28 2.05 -7.17
N VAL A 52 3.08 0.87 -6.58
CA VAL A 52 1.93 0.60 -5.73
C VAL A 52 2.37 -0.34 -4.60
N ASP A 53 1.83 -0.12 -3.41
CA ASP A 53 2.21 -0.93 -2.25
C ASP A 53 1.69 -2.36 -2.35
N ILE A 54 0.44 -2.55 -2.75
CA ILE A 54 -0.16 -3.88 -2.86
C ILE A 54 -1.06 -3.93 -4.08
N ALA A 55 -0.89 -4.97 -4.89
CA ALA A 55 -1.86 -5.32 -5.92
C ALA A 55 -2.49 -6.64 -5.51
N ALA A 56 -3.81 -6.69 -5.48
CA ALA A 56 -4.54 -7.86 -5.02
C ALA A 56 -5.71 -8.16 -5.95
N ARG A 57 -6.03 -9.44 -6.12
CA ARG A 57 -7.05 -9.87 -7.06
C ARG A 57 -8.15 -10.65 -6.35
N ARG A 58 -9.39 -10.37 -6.78
CA ARG A 58 -10.54 -11.18 -6.40
C ARG A 58 -11.45 -11.30 -7.62
N GLY A 59 -11.53 -12.51 -8.18
CA GLY A 59 -12.27 -12.72 -9.43
C GLY A 59 -11.65 -11.91 -10.56
N SER A 60 -12.45 -11.10 -11.23
CA SER A 60 -12.00 -10.23 -12.33
C SER A 60 -11.70 -8.81 -11.86
N LEU A 61 -11.49 -8.61 -10.58
CA LEU A 61 -11.16 -7.30 -10.01
C LEU A 61 -9.71 -7.30 -9.53
N LEU A 62 -8.92 -6.35 -10.03
CA LEU A 62 -7.56 -6.11 -9.54
C LEU A 62 -7.56 -4.80 -8.76
N VAL A 63 -7.26 -4.90 -7.48
CA VAL A 63 -7.19 -3.75 -6.58
C VAL A 63 -5.76 -3.28 -6.47
N LEU A 64 -5.53 -1.99 -6.68
CA LEU A 64 -4.26 -1.33 -6.44
C LEU A 64 -4.44 -0.53 -5.15
N ALA A 65 -3.77 -0.97 -4.08
CA ALA A 65 -3.96 -0.37 -2.77
C ALA A 65 -2.72 0.40 -2.32
N GLU A 66 -2.94 1.64 -1.94
CA GLU A 66 -1.91 2.45 -1.31
C GLU A 66 -2.10 2.38 0.20
N VAL A 67 -1.02 2.10 0.92
CA VAL A 67 -1.03 1.94 2.36
C VAL A 67 -0.32 3.12 2.99
N LYS A 68 -1.00 3.80 3.92
CA LYS A 68 -0.41 4.95 4.62
C LYS A 68 -0.61 4.81 6.12
N ALA A 69 0.47 4.99 6.86
CA ALA A 69 0.46 4.99 8.33
C ALA A 69 0.75 6.41 8.82
N ARG A 70 -0.15 6.96 9.61
CA ARG A 70 -0.02 8.31 10.15
C ARG A 70 -0.58 8.35 11.57
N PRO A 71 -0.37 9.45 12.33
CA PRO A 71 -0.92 9.56 13.68
C PRO A 71 -2.44 9.50 13.74
N SER A 72 -3.13 9.84 12.64
CA SER A 72 -4.58 9.67 12.58
C SER A 72 -4.97 9.06 11.25
N LEU A 73 -6.16 8.45 11.22
CA LEU A 73 -6.67 7.84 9.98
C LEU A 73 -6.92 8.91 8.92
N ASP A 74 -7.42 10.08 9.31
CA ASP A 74 -7.65 11.15 8.34
C ASP A 74 -6.34 11.64 7.72
N GLU A 75 -5.29 11.81 8.51
CA GLU A 75 -3.98 12.19 7.98
C GLU A 75 -3.46 11.15 7.00
N ALA A 76 -3.68 9.87 7.29
CA ALA A 76 -3.25 8.80 6.40
C ALA A 76 -3.96 8.88 5.05
N VAL A 77 -5.26 9.13 5.07
CA VAL A 77 -6.03 9.28 3.82
C VAL A 77 -5.55 10.51 3.04
N PHE A 78 -5.36 11.63 3.71
CA PHE A 78 -4.88 12.85 3.07
C PHE A 78 -3.48 12.72 2.49
N ALA A 79 -2.69 11.77 2.99
CA ALA A 79 -1.33 11.57 2.49
C ALA A 79 -1.29 11.06 1.05
N VAL A 80 -2.42 10.55 0.53
CA VAL A 80 -2.48 10.04 -0.84
C VAL A 80 -2.84 11.21 -1.76
N THR A 81 -1.81 11.84 -2.31
CA THR A 81 -1.94 13.04 -3.14
C THR A 81 -2.31 12.69 -4.58
N PRO A 82 -2.78 13.66 -5.39
CA PRO A 82 -3.00 13.41 -6.82
C PRO A 82 -1.77 12.88 -7.54
N LYS A 83 -0.58 13.34 -7.18
CA LYS A 83 0.66 12.82 -7.76
C LYS A 83 0.84 11.34 -7.45
N THR A 84 0.62 10.94 -6.19
CA THR A 84 0.69 9.54 -5.78
C THR A 84 -0.34 8.70 -6.53
N ARG A 85 -1.57 9.22 -6.66
CA ARG A 85 -2.63 8.50 -7.39
C ARG A 85 -2.23 8.21 -8.83
N ARG A 86 -1.64 9.18 -9.53
CA ARG A 86 -1.17 8.97 -10.90
C ARG A 86 -0.10 7.89 -10.98
N ARG A 87 0.79 7.83 -9.99
CA ARG A 87 1.84 6.80 -9.94
C ARG A 87 1.25 5.41 -9.73
N ILE A 88 0.21 5.31 -8.91
CA ILE A 88 -0.49 4.05 -8.68
C ILE A 88 -1.22 3.61 -9.95
N GLU A 89 -1.86 4.54 -10.64
CA GLU A 89 -2.54 4.25 -11.90
C GLU A 89 -1.56 3.74 -12.95
N ALA A 90 -0.38 4.36 -13.04
CA ALA A 90 0.66 3.92 -13.96
C ALA A 90 1.15 2.51 -13.62
N ALA A 91 1.29 2.20 -12.33
CA ALA A 91 1.68 0.87 -11.89
C ALA A 91 0.61 -0.17 -12.29
N GLY A 92 -0.66 0.17 -12.12
CA GLY A 92 -1.75 -0.72 -12.51
C GLY A 92 -1.74 -1.05 -13.99
N ARG A 93 -1.57 -0.03 -14.83
CA ARG A 93 -1.50 -0.25 -16.28
C ARG A 93 -0.29 -1.11 -16.66
N ALA A 94 0.86 -0.87 -16.03
CA ALA A 94 2.06 -1.66 -16.28
C ALA A 94 1.87 -3.13 -15.87
N LEU A 95 1.19 -3.34 -14.76
CA LEU A 95 0.94 -4.69 -14.27
C LEU A 95 0.02 -5.46 -15.21
N LEU A 96 -1.05 -4.84 -15.69
CA LEU A 96 -1.93 -5.46 -16.68
C LEU A 96 -1.17 -5.81 -17.97
N ALA A 97 -0.28 -4.92 -18.40
CA ALA A 97 0.50 -5.16 -19.61
C ALA A 97 1.49 -6.30 -19.46
N ARG A 98 2.02 -6.50 -18.25
CA ARG A 98 3.03 -7.53 -18.00
C ARG A 98 2.46 -8.90 -17.63
N ARG A 99 1.21 -8.95 -17.20
CA ARG A 99 0.58 -10.17 -16.70
C ARG A 99 -0.64 -10.51 -17.53
N PRO A 100 -0.48 -11.38 -18.54
CA PRO A 100 -1.63 -11.75 -19.40
C PRO A 100 -2.84 -12.25 -18.62
N ARG A 101 -2.60 -12.92 -17.49
CA ARG A 101 -3.71 -13.43 -16.65
C ARG A 101 -4.56 -12.32 -16.04
N LEU A 102 -4.02 -11.11 -15.97
CA LEU A 102 -4.72 -9.97 -15.37
C LEU A 102 -5.37 -9.07 -16.43
N ALA A 103 -5.12 -9.33 -17.71
CA ALA A 103 -5.50 -8.41 -18.79
C ALA A 103 -7.00 -8.10 -18.83
N GLU A 104 -7.84 -9.05 -18.39
CA GLU A 104 -9.30 -8.88 -18.40
C GLU A 104 -9.83 -8.28 -17.09
N CYS A 105 -8.97 -8.03 -16.11
CA CYS A 105 -9.43 -7.50 -14.84
C CYS A 105 -9.79 -6.03 -14.95
N ALA A 106 -10.85 -5.64 -14.25
CA ALA A 106 -11.11 -4.23 -14.00
C ALA A 106 -10.18 -3.75 -12.89
N LEU A 107 -9.78 -2.49 -12.95
CA LEU A 107 -8.93 -1.89 -11.93
C LEU A 107 -9.77 -1.11 -10.91
N ARG A 108 -9.38 -1.20 -9.66
CA ARG A 108 -9.97 -0.41 -8.59
C ARG A 108 -8.85 0.12 -7.71
N TYR A 109 -8.96 1.38 -7.31
CA TYR A 109 -7.92 2.06 -6.53
C TYR A 109 -8.42 2.26 -5.11
N ASP A 110 -7.69 1.67 -4.17
CA ASP A 110 -8.07 1.67 -2.76
C ASP A 110 -7.01 2.38 -1.93
N ILE A 111 -7.44 2.95 -0.80
CA ILE A 111 -6.55 3.48 0.22
C ILE A 111 -6.76 2.65 1.48
N ILE A 112 -5.68 2.18 2.07
CA ILE A 112 -5.73 1.52 3.36
C ILE A 112 -4.95 2.39 4.34
N ALA A 113 -5.70 3.08 5.19
CA ALA A 113 -5.14 3.98 6.19
C ALA A 113 -4.94 3.23 7.49
N VAL A 114 -3.78 3.43 8.12
CA VAL A 114 -3.43 2.77 9.37
C VAL A 114 -2.99 3.82 10.39
N SER A 115 -3.50 3.72 11.60
CA SER A 115 -3.08 4.55 12.72
C SER A 115 -2.98 3.64 13.94
N GLY A 116 -1.75 3.30 14.34
CA GLY A 116 -1.53 2.26 15.35
C GLY A 116 -2.05 0.91 14.86
N TRP A 117 -3.04 0.36 15.55
CA TRP A 117 -3.71 -0.87 15.14
C TRP A 117 -5.07 -0.62 14.48
N ARG A 118 -5.44 0.65 14.33
CA ARG A 118 -6.69 1.02 13.68
C ARG A 118 -6.47 1.06 12.18
N VAL A 119 -7.43 0.54 11.44
CA VAL A 119 -7.35 0.47 9.98
C VAL A 119 -8.66 0.99 9.39
N ARG A 120 -8.53 1.77 8.33
CA ARG A 120 -9.68 2.20 7.54
C ARG A 120 -9.39 1.84 6.08
N HIS A 121 -10.23 1.00 5.51
CA HIS A 121 -10.08 0.59 4.12
C HIS A 121 -11.10 1.35 3.28
N LEU A 122 -10.61 2.25 2.44
CA LEU A 122 -11.45 2.99 1.49
C LEU A 122 -11.37 2.28 0.15
N ALA A 123 -12.36 1.45 -0.14
CA ALA A 123 -12.46 0.77 -1.42
C ALA A 123 -12.95 1.77 -2.46
N ASP A 124 -12.38 1.70 -3.66
CA ASP A 124 -12.75 2.59 -4.77
C ASP A 124 -12.61 4.06 -4.35
N ALA A 125 -11.45 4.37 -3.78
CA ALA A 125 -11.19 5.68 -3.19
C ALA A 125 -11.12 6.81 -4.22
N TRP A 126 -10.73 6.50 -5.45
CA TRP A 126 -10.74 7.45 -6.55
C TRP A 126 -10.81 6.69 -7.87
N ARG A 127 -11.13 7.40 -8.93
CA ARG A 127 -11.14 6.87 -10.29
C ARG A 127 -10.34 7.79 -11.18
N GLU A 128 -9.78 7.25 -12.25
CA GLU A 128 -8.99 8.07 -13.18
C GLU A 128 -9.83 9.18 -13.80
N SER A 129 -11.13 8.93 -13.99
CA SER A 129 -12.04 9.92 -14.54
C SER A 129 -12.31 11.11 -13.59
N ASP A 130 -11.93 11.01 -12.31
CA ASP A 130 -12.12 12.10 -11.35
C ASP A 130 -11.13 13.24 -11.57
N ARG A 131 -10.13 13.03 -12.44
CA ARG A 131 -9.15 14.05 -12.77
C ARG A 131 -9.57 14.76 -14.03
N SER A 132 -9.52 16.06 -13.97
CA SER A 132 -9.81 16.88 -15.16
C SER A 132 -8.54 17.50 -15.69
#